data_dc1d530dd042a5c8d9b12fb5f49ecbd2
#
_entry.id   dc1d530dd042a5c8d9b12fb5f49ecbd2
#
_cell.length_a   1.000
_cell.length_b   1.000
_cell.length_c   1.000
_cell.angle_alpha   90.00
_cell.angle_beta   90.00
_cell.angle_gamma   90.00
#
_symmetry.space_group_name_H-M   'P 1'
#
loop_
_entity.id
_entity.type
_entity.pdbx_description
1 polymer ?
#
loop_
_entity_poly.entity_id
_entity_poly.type
_entity_poly.pdbx_seq_one_letter_code
_entity_poly.pdbx_strand_id
1 'polypeptide(L)' 'MPKVILNGEEKEIPREMTVMELLEEIGVKFREIGLAVAINEEVVPKSEYTTRKVKEGDKVEVVQLVGGG' A
#
# COMPACT_ATOMS: atom_id res chain seq x y z
N MET A 1 9.17 1.19 15.62
CA MET A 1 8.73 0.77 14.27
C MET A 1 7.33 1.29 14.03
N PRO A 2 7.10 1.99 12.94
CA PRO A 2 5.77 2.53 12.67
C PRO A 2 4.73 1.41 12.55
N LYS A 3 3.54 1.70 13.03
CA LYS A 3 2.43 0.77 12.95
C LYS A 3 1.35 1.36 12.05
N VAL A 4 0.92 0.57 11.07
CA VAL A 4 -0.11 0.99 10.11
C VAL A 4 -1.26 -0.01 10.16
N ILE A 5 -2.39 0.39 9.59
CA ILE A 5 -3.53 -0.51 9.44
C ILE A 5 -3.58 -0.91 7.97
N LEU A 6 -3.24 -2.16 7.68
CA LEU A 6 -3.21 -2.66 6.30
C LEU A 6 -4.40 -3.57 6.08
N ASN A 7 -5.31 -3.15 5.22
CA ASN A 7 -6.54 -3.89 4.94
C ASN A 7 -7.25 -4.35 6.22
N GLY A 8 -7.35 -3.43 7.18
CA GLY A 8 -8.06 -3.69 8.43
C GLY A 8 -7.23 -4.37 9.51
N GLU A 9 -5.98 -4.71 9.23
CA GLU A 9 -5.13 -5.38 10.22
C GLU A 9 -3.93 -4.51 10.59
N GLU A 10 -3.61 -4.48 11.87
CA GLU A 10 -2.41 -3.77 12.32
C GLU A 10 -1.17 -4.49 11.83
N LYS A 11 -0.23 -3.71 11.30
CA LYS A 11 1.04 -4.23 10.82
C LYS A 11 2.14 -3.26 11.16
N GLU A 12 3.24 -3.78 11.69
CA GLU A 12 4.42 -2.96 11.91
C GLU A 12 5.29 -2.99 10.66
N ILE A 13 5.79 -1.84 10.28
CA ILE A 13 6.73 -1.73 9.15
C ILE A 13 8.08 -1.28 9.70
N PRO A 14 9.18 -1.65 9.02
CA PRO A 14 10.51 -1.37 9.57
C PRO A 14 10.83 0.12 9.67
N ARG A 15 10.20 0.93 8.83
CA ARG A 15 10.40 2.38 8.82
C ARG A 15 9.30 3.00 7.97
N GLU A 16 9.24 4.32 7.97
CA GLU A 16 8.41 5.00 6.97
C GLU A 16 8.95 4.63 5.60
N MET A 17 8.06 4.32 4.68
CA MET A 17 8.47 3.85 3.36
C MET A 17 7.47 4.32 2.32
N THR A 18 7.89 4.30 1.05
CA THR A 18 7.00 4.67 -0.03
C THR A 18 5.96 3.57 -0.24
N VAL A 19 4.89 3.92 -0.94
CA VAL A 19 3.86 2.94 -1.30
C VAL A 19 4.50 1.76 -2.04
N MET A 20 5.41 2.06 -2.98
CA MET A 20 6.06 0.99 -3.73
C MET A 20 6.87 0.07 -2.83
N GLU A 21 7.63 0.64 -1.89
CA GLU A 21 8.39 -0.16 -0.96
C GLU A 21 7.47 -1.03 -0.09
N LEU A 22 6.34 -0.48 0.33
CA LEU A 22 5.39 -1.25 1.12
C LEU A 22 4.82 -2.42 0.31
N LEU A 23 4.48 -2.19 -0.96
CA LEU A 23 3.98 -3.26 -1.82
C LEU A 23 5.01 -4.37 -1.96
N GLU A 24 6.28 -4.01 -2.12
CA GLU A 24 7.34 -5.01 -2.18
C GLU A 24 7.46 -5.79 -0.87
N GLU A 25 7.33 -5.08 0.25
CA GLU A 25 7.42 -5.70 1.57
C GLU A 25 6.33 -6.76 1.78
N ILE A 26 5.13 -6.50 1.29
CA ILE A 26 4.02 -7.43 1.44
C ILE A 26 3.89 -8.41 0.28
N GLY A 27 4.81 -8.35 -0.67
CA GLY A 27 4.87 -9.32 -1.78
C GLY A 27 3.92 -9.04 -2.93
N VAL A 28 3.45 -7.82 -3.06
CA VAL A 28 2.53 -7.43 -4.14
C VAL A 28 3.32 -6.76 -5.25
N LYS A 29 3.09 -7.19 -6.48
CA LYS A 29 3.76 -6.60 -7.63
C LYS A 29 2.99 -5.40 -8.12
N PHE A 30 3.64 -4.24 -8.12
CA PHE A 30 2.97 -3.00 -8.51
C PHE A 30 2.58 -2.95 -10.00
N ARG A 31 3.17 -3.83 -10.79
CA ARG A 31 2.87 -3.91 -12.23
C ARG A 31 1.57 -4.65 -12.54
N GLU A 32 0.97 -5.27 -11.56
CA GLU A 32 -0.24 -6.05 -11.81
C GLU A 32 -1.39 -5.14 -12.21
N ILE A 33 -2.13 -5.57 -13.22
CA ILE A 33 -3.30 -4.87 -13.68
C ILE A 33 -4.38 -4.99 -12.60
N GLY A 34 -5.09 -3.90 -12.34
CA GLY A 34 -6.15 -3.92 -11.36
C GLY A 34 -5.72 -3.65 -9.94
N LEU A 35 -4.46 -3.30 -9.75
CA LEU A 35 -3.97 -2.92 -8.42
C LEU A 35 -4.42 -1.49 -8.10
N ALA A 36 -4.96 -1.30 -6.92
CA ALA A 36 -5.31 0.03 -6.42
C ALA A 36 -4.88 0.15 -4.97
N VAL A 37 -4.37 1.31 -4.60
CA VAL A 37 -3.93 1.59 -3.24
C VAL A 37 -4.61 2.86 -2.77
N ALA A 38 -5.13 2.84 -1.54
CA ALA A 38 -5.67 4.04 -0.91
C ALA A 38 -5.01 4.22 0.45
N ILE A 39 -4.75 5.45 0.82
CA ILE A 39 -4.21 5.79 2.14
C ILE A 39 -5.18 6.78 2.77
N ASN A 40 -5.70 6.42 3.95
CA ASN A 40 -6.66 7.25 4.66
C ASN A 40 -7.82 7.66 3.76
N GLU A 41 -8.34 6.67 3.01
CA GLU A 41 -9.49 6.81 2.11
C GLU A 41 -9.22 7.63 0.85
N GLU A 42 -7.95 7.94 0.59
CA GLU A 42 -7.56 8.66 -0.62
C GLU A 42 -6.84 7.73 -1.58
N VAL A 43 -7.35 7.60 -2.78
CA VAL A 43 -6.69 6.76 -3.79
C VAL A 43 -5.37 7.38 -4.19
N VAL A 44 -4.32 6.56 -4.17
CA VAL A 44 -2.98 7.01 -4.56
C VAL A 44 -2.78 6.64 -6.03
N PRO A 45 -2.52 7.61 -6.90
CA PRO A 45 -2.26 7.28 -8.30
C PRO A 45 -0.92 6.57 -8.43
N LYS A 46 -0.79 5.70 -9.42
CA LYS A 46 0.43 4.93 -9.62
C LYS A 46 1.66 5.81 -9.80
N SER A 47 1.47 6.97 -10.39
CA SER A 47 2.58 7.92 -10.57
C SER A 47 3.17 8.40 -9.24
N GLU A 48 2.44 8.22 -8.13
CA GLU A 48 2.91 8.65 -6.81
C GLU A 48 3.39 7.50 -5.93
N TYR A 49 3.44 6.29 -6.45
CA TYR A 49 3.86 5.14 -5.64
C TYR A 49 5.30 5.26 -5.15
N THR A 50 6.15 5.95 -5.88
CA THR A 50 7.55 6.12 -5.49
C THR A 50 7.79 7.36 -4.63
N THR A 51 6.79 8.21 -4.46
CA THR A 51 6.94 9.46 -3.70
C THR A 51 6.06 9.53 -2.48
N ARG A 52 4.86 8.93 -2.53
CA ARG A 52 3.95 8.96 -1.38
C ARG A 52 4.46 8.03 -0.30
N LYS A 53 4.60 8.56 0.90
CA LYS A 53 5.09 7.77 2.03
C LYS A 53 3.98 7.28 2.92
N VAL A 54 4.16 6.07 3.43
CA VAL A 54 3.30 5.45 4.43
C VAL A 54 3.98 5.62 5.77
N LYS A 55 3.24 6.09 6.76
CA LYS A 55 3.82 6.38 8.07
C LYS A 55 2.88 5.96 9.19
N GLU A 56 3.35 6.12 10.41
CA GLU A 56 2.63 5.74 11.62
C GLU A 56 1.17 6.20 11.58
N GLY A 57 0.27 5.25 11.85
CA GLY A 57 -1.14 5.54 11.94
C GLY A 57 -1.90 5.55 10.63
N ASP A 58 -1.21 5.41 9.51
CA ASP A 58 -1.89 5.42 8.22
C ASP A 58 -2.75 4.16 8.04
N LYS A 59 -3.92 4.38 7.45
CA LYS A 59 -4.82 3.31 7.09
C LYS A 59 -4.63 3.05 5.60
N VAL A 60 -4.05 1.90 5.28
CA VAL A 60 -3.68 1.55 3.92
C VAL A 60 -4.59 0.45 3.41
N GLU A 61 -5.16 0.65 2.24
CA GLU A 61 -5.97 -0.37 1.59
C GLU A 61 -5.35 -0.72 0.26
N VAL A 62 -5.11 -2.01 0.06
CA VAL A 62 -4.55 -2.52 -1.20
C VAL A 62 -5.55 -3.48 -1.78
N VAL A 63 -6.01 -3.17 -2.99
CA VAL A 63 -7.00 -4.00 -3.68
C VAL A 63 -6.40 -4.52 -4.97
N GLN A 64 -6.47 -5.81 -5.17
CA GLN A 64 -6.08 -6.44 -6.42
C GLN A 64 -7.32 -7.04 -7.06
N LEU A 65 -7.63 -6.56 -8.25
CA LEU A 65 -8.69 -7.17 -9.03
C LEU A 65 -8.07 -8.36 -9.76
N VAL A 66 -8.35 -9.54 -9.26
CA VAL A 66 -7.93 -10.75 -9.94
C VAL A 66 -8.86 -10.89 -11.12
N GLY A 67 -8.33 -10.70 -12.30
CA GLY A 67 -9.12 -10.89 -13.50
C GLY A 67 -9.61 -12.31 -13.53
N GLY A 68 -10.87 -12.48 -13.22
CA GLY A 68 -11.49 -13.77 -13.33
C GLY A 68 -11.60 -14.13 -14.79
N GLY A 69 -10.72 -14.90 -15.21
CA GLY A 69 -10.63 -15.54 -16.49
C GLY A 69 -11.55 -15.18 -17.59
#